data_ea4e3fc83f73291d7d62c3f1433aea5d
#
_entry.id   ea4e3fc83f73291d7d62c3f1433aea5d
#
_cell.length_a   1.000
_cell.length_b   1.000
_cell.length_c   1.000
_cell.angle_alpha   90.00
_cell.angle_beta   90.00
_cell.angle_gamma   90.00
#
_symmetry.space_group_name_H-M   'P 1'
#
loop_
_entity.id
_entity.type
_entity.pdbx_description
1 polymer ?
#
loop_
_entity_poly.entity_id
_entity_poly.type
_entity_poly.pdbx_seq_one_letter_code
_entity_poly.pdbx_strand_id
1 'polypeptide(L)'
;MVAPAGTGGRAARRGPHVPSPYSQAVTMPESPAVNGPASPPPLPAGASSAGRSPTDPASRLAADPATQGAARSLTAAGPYRPGEVVVHRSFTTKRLVFVRTGHVVGHDERGLRLWIPHGCPMAVELSADGRGLRDMPFAEWIRQPTVMTTTVWRGPNIFMLVPPQGANSVWWFWDWQGRFVRWYINLEEPAVAWRHDGLVGVDTTDHDLDLWVTPERTWEWKDEHELEERLAFPEHYWVPDPDAVRSEGERLLRLVEAGAFPFDGTWTDFRPDPSWQTPDALPAGWDRPRA
;
A
#
# COMPACT_ATOMS: atom_id res chain seq x y z
N MET A 1 55.69 14.58 -6.80
CA MET A 1 54.60 15.01 -5.88
C MET A 1 53.31 15.14 -6.71
N VAL A 2 52.43 14.17 -6.59
CA VAL A 2 51.15 14.15 -7.28
C VAL A 2 50.07 14.25 -6.19
N ALA A 3 49.23 15.28 -6.23
CA ALA A 3 48.14 15.48 -5.30
C ALA A 3 46.98 14.56 -5.64
N PRO A 4 46.23 14.04 -4.65
CA PRO A 4 45.03 13.22 -4.93
C PRO A 4 43.82 14.09 -5.26
N ALA A 5 43.03 13.63 -6.25
CA ALA A 5 41.78 14.22 -6.67
C ALA A 5 40.69 14.05 -5.58
N GLY A 6 40.07 15.17 -5.21
CA GLY A 6 38.95 15.18 -4.26
C GLY A 6 37.68 14.65 -4.88
N THR A 7 37.07 13.66 -4.23
CA THR A 7 35.72 13.17 -4.49
C THR A 7 34.73 14.18 -3.91
N GLY A 8 34.14 15.00 -4.77
CA GLY A 8 33.04 15.90 -4.41
C GLY A 8 31.72 15.14 -4.25
N GLY A 9 31.37 14.84 -3.01
CA GLY A 9 30.03 14.36 -2.68
C GLY A 9 29.00 15.45 -2.98
N ARG A 10 28.05 15.18 -3.87
CA ARG A 10 26.89 16.04 -4.16
C ARG A 10 25.95 15.95 -2.98
N ALA A 11 25.90 17.00 -2.15
CA ALA A 11 24.92 17.12 -1.08
C ALA A 11 23.49 17.13 -1.66
N ALA A 12 22.68 16.18 -1.23
CA ALA A 12 21.27 16.15 -1.53
C ALA A 12 20.58 17.41 -0.96
N ARG A 13 19.92 18.18 -1.82
CA ARG A 13 19.11 19.33 -1.40
C ARG A 13 17.79 18.78 -0.86
N ARG A 14 17.50 19.03 0.41
CA ARG A 14 16.19 18.75 1.02
C ARG A 14 15.16 19.68 0.36
N GLY A 15 14.23 19.11 -0.41
CA GLY A 15 13.05 19.81 -0.91
C GLY A 15 11.96 19.93 0.17
N PRO A 16 10.90 20.73 -0.05
CA PRO A 16 9.80 20.84 0.90
C PRO A 16 9.08 19.49 1.06
N HIS A 17 8.75 19.16 2.30
CA HIS A 17 8.03 17.93 2.67
C HIS A 17 6.67 17.85 1.96
N VAL A 18 6.51 16.88 1.07
CA VAL A 18 5.22 16.54 0.44
C VAL A 18 4.73 15.25 1.09
N PRO A 19 3.51 15.23 1.66
CA PRO A 19 3.02 14.04 2.38
C PRO A 19 2.92 12.80 1.47
N SER A 20 3.16 11.62 2.04
CA SER A 20 2.99 10.32 1.39
C SER A 20 1.55 10.14 0.87
N PRO A 21 1.31 9.37 -0.21
CA PRO A 21 -0.03 9.09 -0.71
C PRO A 21 -0.95 8.47 0.34
N TYR A 22 -0.42 7.79 1.35
CA TYR A 22 -1.18 7.31 2.50
C TYR A 22 -1.62 8.42 3.46
N SER A 23 -0.88 9.53 3.53
CA SER A 23 -1.22 10.70 4.37
C SER A 23 -2.33 11.56 3.77
N GLN A 24 -2.54 11.54 2.45
CA GLN A 24 -3.56 12.37 1.78
C GLN A 24 -4.98 11.80 1.86
N ALA A 25 -5.18 10.60 2.40
CA ALA A 25 -6.52 10.05 2.59
C ALA A 25 -7.37 10.81 3.63
N VAL A 26 -6.78 11.71 4.42
CA VAL A 26 -7.43 12.34 5.57
C VAL A 26 -7.59 13.86 5.47
N THR A 27 -6.89 14.58 4.57
CA THR A 27 -6.97 16.04 4.56
C THR A 27 -7.11 16.62 3.15
N MET A 28 -8.34 16.94 2.75
CA MET A 28 -8.66 17.82 1.62
C MET A 28 -9.45 19.02 2.13
N PRO A 29 -9.25 20.25 1.58
CA PRO A 29 -10.07 21.41 1.92
C PRO A 29 -11.50 21.19 1.45
N GLU A 30 -12.46 21.64 2.26
CA GLU A 30 -13.89 21.57 2.03
C GLU A 30 -14.33 22.14 0.67
N SER A 31 -15.07 21.33 -0.08
CA SER A 31 -15.89 21.84 -1.19
C SER A 31 -17.15 22.50 -0.64
N PRO A 32 -17.70 23.55 -1.30
CA PRO A 32 -18.83 24.30 -0.79
C PRO A 32 -20.08 23.44 -0.65
N ALA A 33 -20.81 23.68 0.43
CA ALA A 33 -21.99 22.98 0.85
C ALA A 33 -23.10 22.91 -0.22
N VAL A 34 -23.57 21.71 -0.52
CA VAL A 34 -24.86 21.49 -1.16
C VAL A 34 -25.82 20.99 -0.07
N ASN A 35 -26.87 21.77 0.18
CA ASN A 35 -27.94 21.45 1.11
C ASN A 35 -28.67 20.17 0.74
N GLY A 36 -28.75 19.22 1.64
CA GLY A 36 -29.54 17.99 1.51
C GLY A 36 -30.13 17.58 2.85
N PRO A 37 -31.22 16.80 2.89
CA PRO A 37 -32.25 16.84 3.93
C PRO A 37 -31.95 15.98 5.17
N ALA A 38 -32.64 16.39 6.23
CA ALA A 38 -32.91 15.89 7.58
C ALA A 38 -32.50 14.45 7.98
N SER A 39 -31.94 14.38 9.19
CA SER A 39 -31.62 13.17 9.98
C SER A 39 -32.85 12.35 10.35
N PRO A 40 -32.73 11.00 10.40
CA PRO A 40 -33.76 10.13 10.99
C PRO A 40 -33.70 10.10 12.53
N PRO A 41 -34.81 9.76 13.21
CA PRO A 41 -34.93 9.82 14.67
C PRO A 41 -34.25 8.62 15.37
N PRO A 42 -34.01 8.72 16.69
CA PRO A 42 -33.31 7.70 17.48
C PRO A 42 -34.19 6.49 17.78
N LEU A 43 -33.57 5.30 17.80
CA LEU A 43 -34.18 4.06 18.24
C LEU A 43 -34.19 3.91 19.76
N PRO A 44 -35.18 3.20 20.35
CA PRO A 44 -35.36 3.13 21.79
C PRO A 44 -34.40 2.16 22.47
N ALA A 45 -34.01 2.52 23.70
CA ALA A 45 -33.27 1.70 24.63
C ALA A 45 -34.16 0.57 25.20
N GLY A 46 -33.58 -0.61 25.34
CA GLY A 46 -34.22 -1.66 26.17
C GLY A 46 -33.56 -3.03 26.10
N ALA A 47 -33.05 -3.40 27.22
CA ALA A 47 -32.94 -4.72 27.83
C ALA A 47 -31.53 -5.32 28.02
N SER A 48 -31.14 -5.25 29.29
CA SER A 48 -30.09 -6.00 29.97
C SER A 48 -30.27 -7.51 29.86
N SER A 49 -29.19 -8.25 29.57
CA SER A 49 -29.03 -9.61 30.05
C SER A 49 -27.54 -9.95 30.30
N ALA A 50 -27.34 -10.61 31.42
CA ALA A 50 -26.14 -10.88 32.13
C ALA A 50 -25.04 -11.72 31.44
N GLY A 51 -23.80 -11.38 31.77
CA GLY A 51 -22.74 -12.30 32.21
C GLY A 51 -22.25 -13.38 31.26
N ARG A 52 -21.15 -13.08 30.53
CA ARG A 52 -20.06 -14.05 30.33
C ARG A 52 -18.75 -13.27 30.21
N SER A 53 -17.78 -13.62 31.06
CA SER A 53 -16.41 -13.15 31.00
C SER A 53 -15.80 -13.43 29.64
N PRO A 54 -15.07 -12.49 29.03
CA PRO A 54 -14.31 -12.77 27.80
C PRO A 54 -13.08 -13.59 28.20
N THR A 55 -13.03 -14.82 27.74
CA THR A 55 -11.80 -15.59 27.65
C THR A 55 -10.98 -14.95 26.54
N ASP A 56 -9.80 -14.52 26.92
CA ASP A 56 -8.75 -13.91 26.09
C ASP A 56 -8.50 -14.71 24.80
N PRO A 57 -8.73 -14.16 23.59
CA PRO A 57 -8.46 -14.85 22.32
C PRO A 57 -6.99 -14.83 21.91
N ALA A 58 -6.11 -14.16 22.68
CA ALA A 58 -4.69 -14.04 22.31
C ALA A 58 -3.89 -15.34 22.45
N SER A 59 -4.46 -16.41 23.05
CA SER A 59 -3.72 -17.64 23.34
C SER A 59 -3.90 -18.79 22.35
N ARG A 60 -4.54 -18.60 21.19
CA ARG A 60 -4.84 -19.72 20.25
C ARG A 60 -4.40 -19.54 18.80
N LEU A 61 -3.40 -18.70 18.53
CA LEU A 61 -2.76 -18.67 17.22
C LEU A 61 -1.26 -18.95 17.33
N ALA A 62 -0.92 -20.05 18.00
CA ALA A 62 0.32 -20.72 17.67
C ALA A 62 0.16 -21.29 16.26
N ALA A 63 0.79 -20.65 15.29
CA ALA A 63 0.78 -21.10 13.90
C ALA A 63 1.33 -22.53 13.85
N ASP A 64 0.51 -23.44 13.35
CA ASP A 64 0.92 -24.79 12.98
C ASP A 64 2.07 -24.66 11.95
N PRO A 65 3.26 -25.21 12.22
CA PRO A 65 4.40 -25.12 11.29
C PRO A 65 4.14 -25.78 9.93
N ALA A 66 3.05 -26.53 9.78
CA ALA A 66 2.61 -27.11 8.51
C ALA A 66 1.95 -26.08 7.56
N THR A 67 1.62 -24.87 8.01
CA THR A 67 0.99 -23.80 7.21
C THR A 67 2.00 -22.77 6.69
N GLN A 68 3.28 -22.97 6.87
CA GLN A 68 4.31 -22.28 6.09
C GLN A 68 4.36 -22.87 4.66
N GLY A 69 3.22 -22.80 3.99
CA GLY A 69 3.16 -23.09 2.56
C GLY A 69 4.01 -22.06 1.84
N ALA A 70 4.97 -22.56 1.04
CA ALA A 70 5.87 -21.80 0.22
C ALA A 70 5.18 -20.56 -0.36
N ALA A 71 5.79 -19.38 -0.21
CA ALA A 71 5.34 -18.13 -0.80
C ALA A 71 4.93 -18.38 -2.25
N ARG A 72 3.63 -18.32 -2.53
CA ARG A 72 3.12 -18.59 -3.87
C ARG A 72 3.47 -17.38 -4.71
N SER A 73 4.43 -17.57 -5.61
CA SER A 73 4.77 -16.58 -6.63
C SER A 73 3.50 -16.12 -7.35
N LEU A 74 3.49 -14.91 -7.92
CA LEU A 74 2.37 -14.36 -8.72
C LEU A 74 1.86 -15.36 -9.79
N THR A 75 2.73 -16.23 -10.29
CA THR A 75 2.41 -17.28 -11.27
C THR A 75 1.57 -18.43 -10.69
N ALA A 76 1.61 -18.66 -9.40
CA ALA A 76 0.93 -19.80 -8.75
C ALA A 76 -0.59 -19.57 -8.59
N ALA A 77 -1.07 -18.33 -8.58
CA ALA A 77 -2.50 -18.02 -8.47
C ALA A 77 -3.29 -18.20 -9.78
N GLY A 78 -2.62 -18.64 -10.86
CA GLY A 78 -3.21 -18.80 -12.19
C GLY A 78 -3.29 -17.48 -12.98
N PRO A 79 -3.77 -17.51 -14.22
CA PRO A 79 -3.77 -16.32 -15.06
C PRO A 79 -4.76 -15.29 -14.53
N TYR A 80 -4.27 -14.06 -14.36
CA TYR A 80 -5.10 -12.88 -14.16
C TYR A 80 -5.66 -12.42 -15.50
N ARG A 81 -6.92 -12.01 -15.53
CA ARG A 81 -7.59 -11.58 -16.76
C ARG A 81 -7.77 -10.05 -16.77
N PRO A 82 -7.47 -9.35 -17.87
CA PRO A 82 -7.77 -7.93 -17.99
C PRO A 82 -9.23 -7.61 -17.60
N GLY A 83 -9.42 -6.55 -16.83
CA GLY A 83 -10.72 -6.13 -16.30
C GLY A 83 -11.20 -6.89 -15.05
N GLU A 84 -10.55 -7.99 -14.66
CA GLU A 84 -10.87 -8.71 -13.42
C GLU A 84 -10.64 -7.81 -12.20
N VAL A 85 -11.61 -7.76 -11.27
CA VAL A 85 -11.45 -7.01 -10.03
C VAL A 85 -10.48 -7.75 -9.12
N VAL A 86 -9.52 -7.01 -8.60
CA VAL A 86 -8.50 -7.54 -7.68
C VAL A 86 -8.53 -6.79 -6.36
N VAL A 87 -8.31 -7.51 -5.26
CA VAL A 87 -8.14 -6.95 -3.92
C VAL A 87 -6.64 -6.87 -3.61
N HIS A 88 -6.10 -5.66 -3.52
CA HIS A 88 -4.73 -5.42 -3.06
C HIS A 88 -4.76 -5.18 -1.56
N ARG A 89 -4.01 -6.00 -0.80
CA ARG A 89 -3.97 -5.96 0.66
C ARG A 89 -2.55 -5.74 1.14
N SER A 90 -2.37 -4.82 2.07
CA SER A 90 -1.11 -4.55 2.74
C SER A 90 -1.19 -4.99 4.20
N PHE A 91 -0.15 -5.66 4.64
CA PHE A 91 -0.01 -6.19 6.00
C PHE A 91 1.21 -5.57 6.67
N THR A 92 1.15 -5.45 8.00
CA THR A 92 2.33 -5.32 8.83
C THR A 92 2.44 -6.58 9.68
N THR A 93 3.59 -7.26 9.64
CA THR A 93 3.82 -8.51 10.38
C THR A 93 2.70 -9.52 10.14
N LYS A 94 1.63 -9.52 10.93
CA LYS A 94 0.50 -10.47 10.83
C LYS A 94 -0.84 -9.77 10.67
N ARG A 95 -0.86 -8.44 10.64
CA ARG A 95 -2.06 -7.64 10.74
C ARG A 95 -2.36 -6.95 9.41
N LEU A 96 -3.58 -7.10 8.93
CA LEU A 96 -4.09 -6.36 7.80
C LEU A 96 -4.20 -4.87 8.18
N VAL A 97 -3.61 -3.99 7.38
CA VAL A 97 -3.59 -2.55 7.68
C VAL A 97 -4.22 -1.71 6.59
N PHE A 98 -4.21 -2.23 5.36
CA PHE A 98 -4.72 -1.48 4.23
C PHE A 98 -5.27 -2.41 3.15
N VAL A 99 -6.42 -2.08 2.58
CA VAL A 99 -7.06 -2.81 1.47
C VAL A 99 -7.62 -1.83 0.47
N ARG A 100 -7.49 -2.12 -0.80
CA ARG A 100 -8.16 -1.38 -1.89
C ARG A 100 -8.49 -2.31 -3.05
N THR A 101 -9.48 -1.94 -3.82
CA THR A 101 -9.81 -2.65 -5.06
C THR A 101 -9.15 -1.98 -6.25
N GLY A 102 -8.90 -2.77 -7.27
CA GLY A 102 -8.42 -2.31 -8.56
C GLY A 102 -8.87 -3.26 -9.65
N HIS A 103 -8.44 -2.98 -10.88
CA HIS A 103 -8.64 -3.84 -12.03
C HIS A 103 -7.31 -4.40 -12.52
N VAL A 104 -7.30 -5.65 -12.92
CA VAL A 104 -6.17 -6.22 -13.64
C VAL A 104 -6.08 -5.56 -15.01
N VAL A 105 -4.93 -4.95 -15.30
CA VAL A 105 -4.60 -4.44 -16.64
C VAL A 105 -4.01 -5.57 -17.50
N GLY A 106 -3.22 -6.42 -16.89
CA GLY A 106 -2.59 -7.58 -17.53
C GLY A 106 -1.59 -8.27 -16.64
N HIS A 107 -1.17 -9.45 -17.06
CA HIS A 107 -0.17 -10.26 -16.37
C HIS A 107 0.67 -11.00 -17.41
N ASP A 108 1.97 -10.78 -17.38
CA ASP A 108 2.96 -11.44 -18.25
C ASP A 108 4.31 -11.55 -17.54
N GLU A 109 5.38 -11.81 -18.30
CA GLU A 109 6.75 -11.95 -17.75
C GLU A 109 7.27 -10.69 -17.05
N ARG A 110 6.70 -9.51 -17.32
CA ARG A 110 7.03 -8.24 -16.63
C ARG A 110 6.38 -8.13 -15.26
N GLY A 111 5.32 -8.91 -15.01
CA GLY A 111 4.58 -8.92 -13.76
C GLY A 111 3.10 -8.64 -13.91
N LEU A 112 2.44 -8.50 -12.77
CA LEU A 112 1.03 -8.15 -12.68
C LEU A 112 0.87 -6.63 -12.71
N ARG A 113 0.03 -6.14 -13.62
CA ARG A 113 -0.31 -4.72 -13.73
C ARG A 113 -1.73 -4.49 -13.26
N LEU A 114 -1.88 -3.52 -12.37
CA LEU A 114 -3.14 -3.15 -11.77
C LEU A 114 -3.47 -1.70 -12.06
N TRP A 115 -4.77 -1.41 -12.20
CA TRP A 115 -5.30 -0.06 -12.21
C TRP A 115 -6.15 0.15 -10.95
N ILE A 116 -5.79 1.12 -10.14
CA ILE A 116 -6.47 1.48 -8.90
C ILE A 116 -7.03 2.88 -9.08
N PRO A 117 -8.34 3.03 -9.35
CA PRO A 117 -8.95 4.33 -9.62
C PRO A 117 -9.14 5.14 -8.34
N HIS A 118 -9.10 6.46 -8.47
CA HIS A 118 -9.67 7.36 -7.47
C HIS A 118 -11.10 6.95 -7.16
N GLY A 119 -11.51 7.02 -5.89
CA GLY A 119 -12.85 6.64 -5.46
C GLY A 119 -13.08 5.14 -5.28
N CYS A 120 -12.10 4.27 -5.56
CA CYS A 120 -12.29 2.84 -5.32
C CYS A 120 -12.54 2.54 -3.83
N PRO A 121 -13.34 1.51 -3.51
CA PRO A 121 -13.53 1.06 -2.14
C PRO A 121 -12.22 0.64 -1.52
N MET A 122 -12.02 1.04 -0.28
CA MET A 122 -10.86 0.68 0.52
C MET A 122 -11.23 0.42 1.97
N ALA A 123 -10.35 -0.24 2.70
CA ALA A 123 -10.35 -0.27 4.15
C ALA A 123 -8.97 0.10 4.68
N VAL A 124 -8.94 0.78 5.80
CA VAL A 124 -7.72 1.21 6.48
C VAL A 124 -7.84 0.94 7.97
N GLU A 125 -6.73 0.55 8.57
CA GLU A 125 -6.64 0.38 10.01
C GLU A 125 -6.62 1.75 10.69
N LEU A 126 -7.57 1.98 11.60
CA LEU A 126 -7.66 3.16 12.43
C LEU A 126 -7.75 2.77 13.89
N SER A 127 -7.29 3.64 14.79
CA SER A 127 -7.56 3.54 16.22
C SER A 127 -9.06 3.70 16.51
N ALA A 128 -9.51 3.29 17.67
CA ALA A 128 -10.93 3.34 18.04
C ALA A 128 -11.51 4.77 18.05
N ASP A 129 -10.66 5.80 18.18
CA ASP A 129 -11.03 7.21 18.06
C ASP A 129 -10.89 7.78 16.62
N GLY A 130 -10.60 6.93 15.64
CA GLY A 130 -10.57 7.29 14.22
C GLY A 130 -9.25 7.87 13.72
N ARG A 131 -8.19 7.90 14.53
CA ARG A 131 -6.85 8.35 14.12
C ARG A 131 -6.10 7.25 13.36
N GLY A 132 -5.32 7.64 12.36
CA GLY A 132 -4.42 6.76 11.61
C GLY A 132 -3.04 6.63 12.24
N LEU A 133 -2.25 5.70 11.71
CA LEU A 133 -0.87 5.43 12.12
C LEU A 133 0.01 6.71 12.17
N ARG A 134 -0.18 7.63 11.20
CA ARG A 134 0.62 8.87 11.09
C ARG A 134 0.10 10.04 11.93
N ASP A 135 -1.01 9.86 12.63
CA ASP A 135 -1.58 10.88 13.50
C ASP A 135 -0.99 10.86 14.92
N MET A 136 -0.09 9.92 15.20
CA MET A 136 0.56 9.76 16.49
C MET A 136 1.92 9.05 16.35
N PRO A 137 2.84 9.16 17.34
CA PRO A 137 4.08 8.38 17.37
C PRO A 137 3.80 6.88 17.33
N PHE A 138 4.67 6.11 16.66
CA PHE A 138 4.51 4.66 16.54
C PHE A 138 4.45 3.96 17.91
N ALA A 139 5.23 4.44 18.90
CA ALA A 139 5.18 3.96 20.28
C ALA A 139 3.81 4.12 20.96
N GLU A 140 3.00 5.10 20.54
CA GLU A 140 1.61 5.27 20.98
C GLU A 140 0.69 4.37 20.17
N TRP A 141 0.85 4.33 18.85
CA TRP A 141 0.04 3.53 17.92
C TRP A 141 -0.04 2.06 18.29
N ILE A 142 1.11 1.43 18.59
CA ILE A 142 1.19 0.00 18.93
C ILE A 142 0.42 -0.40 20.19
N ARG A 143 0.00 0.58 21.00
CA ARG A 143 -0.78 0.38 22.23
C ARG A 143 -2.27 0.64 22.01
N GLN A 144 -2.67 1.15 20.84
CA GLN A 144 -4.07 1.46 20.58
C GLN A 144 -4.85 0.22 20.15
N PRO A 145 -6.10 0.07 20.61
CA PRO A 145 -7.02 -0.84 19.97
C PRO A 145 -7.35 -0.28 18.57
N THR A 146 -7.23 -1.13 17.56
CA THR A 146 -7.44 -0.72 16.16
C THR A 146 -8.55 -1.54 15.52
N VAL A 147 -9.19 -0.95 14.50
CA VAL A 147 -10.23 -1.59 13.70
C VAL A 147 -10.03 -1.27 12.23
N MET A 148 -10.37 -2.22 11.35
CA MET A 148 -10.44 -1.96 9.91
C MET A 148 -11.70 -1.17 9.61
N THR A 149 -11.54 0.04 9.05
CA THR A 149 -12.63 0.97 8.72
C THR A 149 -12.73 1.10 7.20
N THR A 150 -13.93 0.83 6.66
CA THR A 150 -14.20 0.97 5.23
C THR A 150 -14.40 2.44 4.85
N THR A 151 -13.83 2.82 3.72
CA THR A 151 -13.92 4.16 3.14
C THR A 151 -13.65 4.09 1.63
N VAL A 152 -13.30 5.19 1.00
CA VAL A 152 -12.91 5.26 -0.41
C VAL A 152 -11.52 5.85 -0.57
N TRP A 153 -10.79 5.40 -1.58
CA TRP A 153 -9.49 5.94 -1.94
C TRP A 153 -9.63 7.38 -2.46
N ARG A 154 -9.07 8.34 -1.74
CA ARG A 154 -9.10 9.78 -2.09
C ARG A 154 -7.83 10.26 -2.77
N GLY A 155 -6.83 9.39 -2.91
CA GLY A 155 -5.59 9.70 -3.63
C GLY A 155 -5.77 9.69 -5.16
N PRO A 156 -4.71 9.96 -5.91
CA PRO A 156 -4.75 9.94 -7.37
C PRO A 156 -5.00 8.52 -7.90
N ASN A 157 -5.32 8.42 -9.19
CA ASN A 157 -5.31 7.14 -9.90
C ASN A 157 -3.90 6.54 -9.87
N ILE A 158 -3.83 5.22 -9.75
CA ILE A 158 -2.57 4.48 -9.70
C ILE A 158 -2.57 3.41 -10.80
N PHE A 159 -1.57 3.41 -11.66
CA PHE A 159 -1.17 2.20 -12.37
C PHE A 159 -0.03 1.57 -11.57
N MET A 160 -0.15 0.32 -11.21
CA MET A 160 0.80 -0.39 -10.37
C MET A 160 1.38 -1.58 -11.12
N LEU A 161 2.68 -1.70 -11.14
CA LEU A 161 3.40 -2.91 -11.56
C LEU A 161 3.87 -3.66 -10.31
N VAL A 162 3.40 -4.88 -10.15
CA VAL A 162 3.90 -5.84 -9.17
C VAL A 162 4.80 -6.81 -9.93
N PRO A 163 6.13 -6.77 -9.75
CA PRO A 163 7.03 -7.64 -10.50
C PRO A 163 6.86 -9.11 -10.08
N PRO A 164 7.20 -10.07 -10.95
CA PRO A 164 7.06 -11.49 -10.63
C PRO A 164 8.03 -11.96 -9.54
N GLN A 165 9.09 -11.20 -9.34
CA GLN A 165 10.11 -11.37 -8.31
C GLN A 165 10.64 -9.98 -7.94
N GLY A 166 11.00 -9.79 -6.68
CA GLY A 166 11.51 -8.52 -6.17
C GLY A 166 10.72 -8.07 -4.95
N ALA A 167 11.38 -7.31 -4.12
CA ALA A 167 10.84 -6.77 -2.89
C ALA A 167 10.33 -5.33 -3.10
N ASN A 168 9.50 -5.14 -4.13
CA ASN A 168 8.98 -3.82 -4.51
C ASN A 168 7.72 -3.91 -5.36
N SER A 169 7.01 -2.79 -5.47
CA SER A 169 6.12 -2.48 -6.59
C SER A 169 6.42 -1.07 -7.11
N VAL A 170 6.12 -0.84 -8.39
CA VAL A 170 6.32 0.48 -9.01
C VAL A 170 4.98 1.02 -9.45
N TRP A 171 4.69 2.27 -9.07
CA TRP A 171 3.42 2.92 -9.31
C TRP A 171 3.63 4.15 -10.19
N TRP A 172 2.70 4.37 -11.13
CA TRP A 172 2.63 5.57 -11.96
C TRP A 172 1.51 6.46 -11.45
N PHE A 173 1.78 7.75 -11.36
CA PHE A 173 0.80 8.75 -10.94
C PHE A 173 0.57 9.80 -12.04
N TRP A 174 -0.68 10.22 -12.15
CA TRP A 174 -1.09 11.31 -13.04
C TRP A 174 -1.77 12.43 -12.25
N ASP A 175 -1.65 13.66 -12.77
CA ASP A 175 -2.44 14.78 -12.28
C ASP A 175 -3.91 14.68 -12.78
N TRP A 176 -4.71 15.64 -12.36
CA TRP A 176 -6.13 15.70 -12.72
C TRP A 176 -6.39 15.95 -14.20
N GLN A 177 -5.40 16.42 -14.95
CA GLN A 177 -5.43 16.57 -16.40
C GLN A 177 -4.97 15.30 -17.15
N GLY A 178 -4.61 14.27 -16.42
CA GLY A 178 -4.12 13.00 -16.95
C GLY A 178 -2.67 13.07 -17.46
N ARG A 179 -1.88 14.06 -17.04
CA ARG A 179 -0.45 14.13 -17.36
C ARG A 179 0.32 13.29 -16.34
N PHE A 180 1.25 12.48 -16.82
CA PHE A 180 2.15 11.73 -15.95
C PHE A 180 3.01 12.68 -15.11
N VAL A 181 3.06 12.44 -13.79
CA VAL A 181 3.77 13.32 -12.86
C VAL A 181 4.93 12.65 -12.14
N ARG A 182 4.85 11.31 -11.91
CA ARG A 182 5.94 10.59 -11.23
C ARG A 182 5.77 9.09 -11.22
N TRP A 183 6.86 8.39 -10.99
CA TRP A 183 6.86 7.05 -10.43
C TRP A 183 6.99 7.11 -8.91
N TYR A 184 6.43 6.10 -8.26
CA TYR A 184 6.62 5.81 -6.86
C TYR A 184 7.09 4.36 -6.74
N ILE A 185 8.16 4.14 -6.03
CA ILE A 185 8.69 2.81 -5.75
C ILE A 185 8.34 2.48 -4.31
N ASN A 186 7.46 1.53 -4.12
CA ASN A 186 7.09 0.99 -2.81
C ASN A 186 8.01 -0.19 -2.54
N LEU A 187 8.82 -0.12 -1.47
CA LEU A 187 9.65 -1.24 -1.02
C LEU A 187 8.81 -2.10 -0.07
N GLU A 188 8.67 -3.37 -0.41
CA GLU A 188 7.75 -4.28 0.26
C GLU A 188 8.23 -5.73 0.12
N GLU A 189 7.71 -6.66 0.91
CA GLU A 189 7.95 -8.08 0.68
C GLU A 189 7.48 -8.51 -0.72
N PRO A 190 8.11 -9.55 -1.30
CA PRO A 190 7.60 -10.13 -2.54
C PRO A 190 6.11 -10.45 -2.43
N ALA A 191 5.32 -9.95 -3.37
CA ALA A 191 3.88 -10.06 -3.34
C ALA A 191 3.41 -11.52 -3.44
N VAL A 192 2.38 -11.85 -2.68
CA VAL A 192 1.73 -13.16 -2.68
C VAL A 192 0.38 -13.07 -3.37
N ALA A 193 0.26 -13.71 -4.52
CA ALA A 193 -0.99 -13.81 -5.25
C ALA A 193 -1.88 -14.94 -4.71
N TRP A 194 -3.20 -14.72 -4.70
CA TRP A 194 -4.15 -15.72 -4.26
C TRP A 194 -5.48 -15.65 -5.02
N ARG A 195 -6.19 -16.80 -5.06
CA ARG A 195 -7.58 -16.93 -5.51
C ARG A 195 -8.36 -17.74 -4.50
N HIS A 196 -9.56 -17.28 -4.15
CA HIS A 196 -10.45 -17.94 -3.21
C HIS A 196 -11.89 -17.51 -3.41
N ASP A 197 -12.80 -18.46 -3.57
CA ASP A 197 -14.26 -18.22 -3.72
C ASP A 197 -14.61 -17.14 -4.76
N GLY A 198 -13.92 -17.16 -5.89
CA GLY A 198 -14.12 -16.19 -6.96
C GLY A 198 -13.40 -14.84 -6.76
N LEU A 199 -12.84 -14.58 -5.59
CA LEU A 199 -11.97 -13.43 -5.35
C LEU A 199 -10.56 -13.68 -5.87
N VAL A 200 -9.97 -12.60 -6.34
CA VAL A 200 -8.56 -12.52 -6.72
C VAL A 200 -7.89 -11.47 -5.86
N GLY A 201 -6.71 -11.76 -5.36
CA GLY A 201 -6.00 -10.81 -4.54
C GLY A 201 -4.49 -10.90 -4.64
N VAL A 202 -3.87 -9.85 -4.11
CA VAL A 202 -2.43 -9.71 -3.93
C VAL A 202 -2.18 -9.19 -2.52
N ASP A 203 -1.39 -9.93 -1.76
CA ASP A 203 -0.97 -9.58 -0.41
C ASP A 203 0.47 -9.08 -0.45
N THR A 204 0.74 -7.97 0.22
CA THR A 204 2.06 -7.39 0.39
C THR A 204 2.35 -7.07 1.85
N THR A 205 3.61 -6.83 2.19
CA THR A 205 4.03 -6.27 3.47
C THR A 205 4.92 -5.07 3.18
N ASP A 206 4.47 -3.91 3.57
CA ASP A 206 5.16 -2.64 3.38
C ASP A 206 6.39 -2.56 4.29
N HIS A 207 7.50 -2.05 3.77
CA HIS A 207 8.73 -1.80 4.53
C HIS A 207 8.92 -0.32 4.89
N ASP A 208 7.91 0.52 4.65
CA ASP A 208 7.86 1.95 4.95
C ASP A 208 8.90 2.84 4.24
N LEU A 209 9.97 2.26 3.73
CA LEU A 209 10.97 2.99 2.96
C LEU A 209 10.59 3.00 1.48
N ASP A 210 10.49 4.19 0.92
CA ASP A 210 10.00 4.40 -0.44
C ASP A 210 10.89 5.35 -1.24
N LEU A 211 10.61 5.45 -2.53
CA LEU A 211 11.28 6.38 -3.43
C LEU A 211 10.27 7.11 -4.33
N TRP A 212 10.48 8.41 -4.50
CA TRP A 212 9.83 9.18 -5.54
C TRP A 212 10.80 9.44 -6.69
N VAL A 213 10.27 9.32 -7.92
CA VAL A 213 11.05 9.53 -9.14
C VAL A 213 10.26 10.44 -10.08
N THR A 214 10.84 11.56 -10.49
CA THR A 214 10.20 12.50 -11.44
C THR A 214 10.30 11.99 -12.88
N PRO A 215 9.54 12.56 -13.84
CA PRO A 215 9.69 12.24 -15.27
C PRO A 215 11.12 12.45 -15.80
N GLU A 216 11.86 13.38 -15.21
CA GLU A 216 13.27 13.67 -15.55
C GLU A 216 14.24 12.70 -14.86
N ARG A 217 13.71 11.70 -14.10
CA ARG A 217 14.48 10.70 -13.35
C ARG A 217 15.34 11.28 -12.23
N THR A 218 14.96 12.44 -11.70
CA THR A 218 15.44 12.84 -10.37
C THR A 218 14.66 12.09 -9.32
N TRP A 219 15.30 11.74 -8.22
CA TRP A 219 14.70 10.89 -7.20
C TRP A 219 15.00 11.37 -5.78
N GLU A 220 14.15 10.95 -4.84
CA GLU A 220 14.35 11.16 -3.42
C GLU A 220 13.85 9.96 -2.61
N TRP A 221 14.55 9.65 -1.53
CA TRP A 221 14.05 8.71 -0.52
C TRP A 221 12.90 9.33 0.25
N LYS A 222 11.93 8.47 0.59
CA LYS A 222 10.75 8.83 1.37
C LYS A 222 10.67 7.97 2.61
N ASP A 223 10.15 8.59 3.66
CA ASP A 223 9.74 7.92 4.89
C ASP A 223 10.89 7.18 5.63
N GLU A 224 12.18 7.58 5.38
CA GLU A 224 13.36 7.04 6.07
C GLU A 224 13.20 7.09 7.60
N HIS A 225 12.63 8.19 8.12
CA HIS A 225 12.39 8.36 9.56
C HIS A 225 11.31 7.41 10.09
N GLU A 226 10.35 7.00 9.28
CA GLU A 226 9.32 6.04 9.67
C GLU A 226 9.94 4.65 9.82
N LEU A 227 10.79 4.24 8.88
CA LEU A 227 11.57 3.01 8.99
C LEU A 227 12.42 3.02 10.26
N GLU A 228 13.20 4.10 10.50
CA GLU A 228 14.06 4.23 11.69
C GLU A 228 13.25 4.15 12.99
N GLU A 229 12.10 4.85 13.07
CA GLU A 229 11.23 4.80 14.24
C GLU A 229 10.73 3.37 14.50
N ARG A 230 10.31 2.65 13.45
CA ARG A 230 9.70 1.33 13.58
C ARG A 230 10.70 0.23 13.91
N LEU A 231 11.94 0.34 13.43
CA LEU A 231 13.01 -0.59 13.78
C LEU A 231 13.33 -0.63 15.29
N ALA A 232 12.94 0.40 16.06
CA ALA A 232 13.01 0.39 17.50
C ALA A 232 11.96 -0.52 18.17
N PHE A 233 10.99 -1.07 17.42
CA PHE A 233 9.89 -1.90 17.93
C PHE A 233 9.76 -3.23 17.18
N PRO A 234 10.79 -4.09 17.19
CA PRO A 234 10.83 -5.30 16.36
C PRO A 234 9.73 -6.33 16.68
N GLU A 235 9.09 -6.26 17.84
CA GLU A 235 7.96 -7.11 18.21
C GLU A 235 6.66 -6.73 17.49
N HIS A 236 6.57 -5.49 17.02
CA HIS A 236 5.38 -4.92 16.38
C HIS A 236 5.58 -4.65 14.89
N TYR A 237 6.82 -4.44 14.50
CA TYR A 237 7.20 -4.15 13.13
C TYR A 237 8.36 -5.04 12.71
N TRP A 238 8.15 -5.77 11.63
CA TRP A 238 9.11 -6.74 11.16
C TRP A 238 9.70 -6.32 9.82
N VAL A 239 10.94 -5.92 9.85
CA VAL A 239 11.83 -5.82 8.69
C VAL A 239 13.03 -6.70 8.98
N PRO A 240 13.14 -7.87 8.33
CA PRO A 240 14.19 -8.84 8.68
C PRO A 240 15.59 -8.31 8.43
N ASP A 241 15.76 -7.47 7.41
CA ASP A 241 17.04 -6.90 7.00
C ASP A 241 16.83 -5.49 6.39
N PRO A 242 16.99 -4.41 7.19
CA PRO A 242 16.86 -3.04 6.68
C PRO A 242 17.89 -2.70 5.59
N ASP A 243 19.08 -3.30 5.64
CA ASP A 243 20.10 -3.08 4.62
C ASP A 243 19.70 -3.74 3.29
N ALA A 244 19.00 -4.88 3.33
CA ALA A 244 18.44 -5.50 2.13
C ALA A 244 17.33 -4.65 1.52
N VAL A 245 16.46 -4.02 2.33
CA VAL A 245 15.43 -3.07 1.84
C VAL A 245 16.08 -1.90 1.12
N ARG A 246 17.09 -1.28 1.72
CA ARG A 246 17.82 -0.18 1.09
C ARG A 246 18.55 -0.62 -0.18
N SER A 247 19.19 -1.78 -0.17
CA SER A 247 19.87 -2.34 -1.33
C SER A 247 18.93 -2.60 -2.50
N GLU A 248 17.69 -3.01 -2.25
CA GLU A 248 16.67 -3.16 -3.28
C GLU A 248 16.30 -1.80 -3.89
N GLY A 249 16.10 -0.77 -3.07
CA GLY A 249 15.88 0.59 -3.56
C GLY A 249 17.05 1.10 -4.42
N GLU A 250 18.29 0.89 -3.98
CA GLU A 250 19.49 1.26 -4.75
C GLU A 250 19.59 0.48 -6.07
N ARG A 251 19.17 -0.78 -6.09
CA ARG A 251 19.07 -1.57 -7.32
C ARG A 251 18.11 -0.93 -8.31
N LEU A 252 16.95 -0.47 -7.84
CA LEU A 252 15.95 0.21 -8.66
C LEU A 252 16.44 1.58 -9.12
N LEU A 253 17.16 2.33 -8.29
CA LEU A 253 17.75 3.61 -8.67
C LEU A 253 18.74 3.47 -9.83
N ARG A 254 19.51 2.38 -9.90
CA ARG A 254 20.34 2.11 -11.09
C ARG A 254 19.54 1.96 -12.38
N LEU A 255 18.31 1.39 -12.31
CA LEU A 255 17.42 1.34 -13.46
C LEU A 255 16.85 2.73 -13.80
N VAL A 256 16.52 3.54 -12.80
CA VAL A 256 16.09 4.93 -12.97
C VAL A 256 17.16 5.73 -13.72
N GLU A 257 18.40 5.69 -13.23
CA GLU A 257 19.54 6.41 -13.80
C GLU A 257 19.86 5.97 -15.23
N ALA A 258 19.71 4.66 -15.51
CA ALA A 258 19.89 4.10 -16.83
C ALA A 258 18.70 4.39 -17.79
N GLY A 259 17.57 4.91 -17.29
CA GLY A 259 16.33 5.02 -18.06
C GLY A 259 15.84 3.68 -18.58
N ALA A 260 16.11 2.61 -17.81
CA ALA A 260 15.71 1.25 -18.14
C ALA A 260 14.30 0.94 -17.61
N PHE A 261 13.65 -0.07 -18.17
CA PHE A 261 12.35 -0.55 -17.69
C PHE A 261 12.41 -0.82 -16.18
N PRO A 262 11.42 -0.37 -15.43
CA PRO A 262 10.14 0.24 -15.83
C PRO A 262 10.15 1.79 -15.93
N PHE A 263 11.32 2.43 -15.87
CA PHE A 263 11.49 3.89 -15.88
C PHE A 263 11.86 4.46 -17.27
N ASP A 264 11.65 3.70 -18.32
CA ASP A 264 11.96 4.04 -19.73
C ASP A 264 10.85 4.88 -20.41
N GLY A 265 9.78 5.22 -19.68
CA GLY A 265 8.60 5.92 -20.20
C GLY A 265 7.44 4.98 -20.56
N THR A 266 7.63 3.67 -20.49
CA THR A 266 6.55 2.70 -20.72
C THR A 266 5.39 3.00 -19.77
N TRP A 267 4.15 3.01 -20.32
CA TRP A 267 2.87 3.27 -19.64
C TRP A 267 2.67 4.67 -19.05
N THR A 268 3.52 5.64 -19.36
CA THR A 268 3.29 7.04 -18.91
C THR A 268 2.06 7.67 -19.56
N ASP A 269 1.64 7.16 -20.71
CA ASP A 269 0.43 7.52 -21.44
C ASP A 269 -0.75 6.56 -21.23
N PHE A 270 -0.65 5.62 -20.29
CA PHE A 270 -1.69 4.63 -20.02
C PHE A 270 -3.05 5.29 -19.76
N ARG A 271 -4.10 4.67 -20.29
CA ARG A 271 -5.50 4.99 -20.01
C ARG A 271 -6.24 3.70 -19.72
N PRO A 272 -7.07 3.67 -18.65
CA PRO A 272 -7.88 2.51 -18.33
C PRO A 272 -8.94 2.28 -19.42
N ASP A 273 -9.36 1.02 -19.55
CA ASP A 273 -10.51 0.69 -20.38
C ASP A 273 -11.77 1.37 -19.77
N PRO A 274 -12.51 2.17 -20.53
CA PRO A 274 -13.68 2.89 -20.03
C PRO A 274 -14.83 1.96 -19.60
N SER A 275 -14.78 0.70 -19.97
CA SER A 275 -15.78 -0.31 -19.52
C SER A 275 -15.53 -0.82 -18.10
N TRP A 276 -14.37 -0.57 -17.52
CA TRP A 276 -14.07 -1.02 -16.17
C TRP A 276 -14.84 -0.22 -15.14
N GLN A 277 -15.78 -0.87 -14.48
CA GLN A 277 -16.62 -0.26 -13.47
C GLN A 277 -15.95 -0.39 -12.09
N THR A 278 -15.72 0.75 -11.44
CA THR A 278 -15.27 0.73 -10.04
C THR A 278 -16.31 0.07 -9.18
N PRO A 279 -15.99 -0.96 -8.38
CA PRO A 279 -16.94 -1.56 -7.44
C PRO A 279 -17.50 -0.53 -6.45
N ASP A 280 -18.75 -0.66 -6.05
CA ASP A 280 -19.38 0.23 -5.04
C ASP A 280 -18.89 -0.05 -3.62
N ALA A 281 -18.41 -1.28 -3.36
CA ALA A 281 -17.95 -1.72 -2.05
C ALA A 281 -16.81 -2.73 -2.18
N LEU A 282 -16.04 -2.93 -1.10
CA LEU A 282 -15.11 -4.05 -1.00
C LEU A 282 -15.89 -5.37 -1.14
N PRO A 283 -15.39 -6.33 -1.94
CA PRO A 283 -16.07 -7.62 -2.12
C PRO A 283 -16.05 -8.44 -0.83
N ALA A 284 -17.08 -9.25 -0.58
CA ALA A 284 -17.14 -10.12 0.60
C ALA A 284 -15.86 -10.99 0.72
N GLY A 285 -15.32 -11.12 1.92
CA GLY A 285 -14.09 -11.88 2.16
C GLY A 285 -12.78 -11.12 1.87
N TRP A 286 -12.84 -9.81 1.66
CA TRP A 286 -11.66 -8.96 1.51
C TRP A 286 -10.73 -9.00 2.75
N ASP A 287 -11.30 -9.23 3.93
CA ASP A 287 -10.65 -9.26 5.26
C ASP A 287 -10.23 -10.67 5.71
N ARG A 288 -10.31 -11.64 4.81
CA ARG A 288 -9.88 -13.03 5.10
C ARG A 288 -8.44 -13.07 5.63
N PRO A 289 -8.05 -14.11 6.40
CA PRO A 289 -6.67 -14.30 6.81
C PRO A 289 -5.68 -14.23 5.64
N ARG A 290 -4.43 -13.87 5.92
CA ARG A 290 -3.34 -13.85 4.91
C ARG A 290 -3.22 -15.23 4.26
N ALA A 291 -2.96 -15.25 2.95
CA ALA A 291 -2.80 -16.47 2.14
C ALA A 291 -1.53 -17.24 2.49
#